data_d7bcad7485ba081b86352bdfdcf0f238
#
_entry.id   d7bcad7485ba081b86352bdfdcf0f238
#
_cell.length_a   1.000
_cell.length_b   1.000
_cell.length_c   1.000
_cell.angle_alpha   90.00
_cell.angle_beta   90.00
_cell.angle_gamma   90.00
#
_symmetry.space_group_name_H-M   'P 1'
#
loop_
_entity.id
_entity.type
_entity.pdbx_description
1 polymer ?
#
loop_
_entity_poly.entity_id
_entity_poly.type
_entity_poly.pdbx_seq_one_letter_code
_entity_poly.pdbx_strand_id
1 'polypeptide(L)'
;MSAQRWNPSPAGERGIALMTTILMMVLMSALLVGFTTAVMSDQNYRAIDRDRARAFYGAQSGIEKLNADLARLFINQVGPSDATVIALGAAANQPSIPNVSFVDVGASPAYSVTPMGPAASGIISSGAYEGLMALKRQFQLDATARAADGGEVHLKRVVEAVAIPVFQFGIFSDVDLAFNAADAFDFGGRVHTNRNLFLAEGSGNTLTLREKVTAVGEVVRQYLSNGVTIASAGQTGTVSMTRGNSSGPFRSLTTSEGSVTGGPT
;
A
#
# COMPACT_ATOMS: atom_id res chain seq x y z
N MET A 1 5.75 -80.75 -72.13
CA MET A 1 4.84 -79.66 -71.73
C MET A 1 5.49 -78.86 -70.66
N SER A 2 6.08 -77.71 -71.01
CA SER A 2 6.79 -76.79 -70.08
C SER A 2 5.83 -75.71 -69.68
N ALA A 3 5.53 -75.64 -68.36
CA ALA A 3 4.71 -74.59 -67.79
C ALA A 3 5.57 -73.32 -67.56
N GLN A 4 5.30 -72.33 -68.35
CA GLN A 4 5.94 -70.99 -68.23
C GLN A 4 5.35 -70.26 -67.01
N ARG A 5 6.16 -70.14 -65.95
CA ARG A 5 5.80 -69.31 -64.82
C ARG A 5 5.84 -67.83 -65.19
N TRP A 6 4.70 -67.20 -65.16
CA TRP A 6 4.58 -65.73 -65.29
C TRP A 6 5.06 -65.07 -64.04
N ASN A 7 6.12 -64.30 -64.16
CA ASN A 7 6.72 -63.55 -63.06
C ASN A 7 6.28 -62.09 -63.23
N PRO A 8 5.40 -61.56 -62.40
CA PRO A 8 4.98 -60.15 -62.55
C PRO A 8 6.15 -59.23 -62.19
N SER A 9 6.45 -58.31 -63.11
CA SER A 9 7.53 -57.32 -62.94
C SER A 9 7.26 -56.35 -61.76
N PRO A 10 8.27 -56.01 -60.93
CA PRO A 10 8.08 -55.12 -59.78
C PRO A 10 8.06 -53.63 -60.16
N ALA A 11 7.63 -53.29 -61.40
CA ALA A 11 7.63 -51.89 -61.87
C ALA A 11 6.52 -50.99 -61.19
N GLY A 12 5.43 -51.62 -60.69
CA GLY A 12 4.34 -50.89 -60.04
C GLY A 12 4.63 -50.43 -58.66
N GLU A 13 5.49 -51.13 -57.88
CA GLU A 13 5.75 -50.84 -56.51
C GLU A 13 6.69 -49.62 -56.33
N ARG A 14 7.56 -49.32 -57.26
CA ARG A 14 8.48 -48.17 -57.25
C ARG A 14 7.75 -46.84 -57.41
N GLY A 15 6.65 -46.76 -58.13
CA GLY A 15 5.81 -45.59 -58.32
C GLY A 15 5.03 -45.21 -57.02
N ILE A 16 4.51 -46.25 -56.37
CA ILE A 16 3.75 -46.10 -55.14
C ILE A 16 4.69 -45.65 -54.01
N ALA A 17 5.88 -46.21 -53.87
CA ALA A 17 6.88 -45.81 -52.86
C ALA A 17 7.33 -44.38 -53.07
N LEU A 18 7.53 -43.87 -54.25
CA LEU A 18 7.87 -42.48 -54.52
C LEU A 18 6.73 -41.53 -54.16
N MET A 19 5.48 -41.90 -54.50
CA MET A 19 4.30 -41.08 -54.13
C MET A 19 4.09 -41.01 -52.67
N THR A 20 4.27 -42.08 -51.90
CA THR A 20 4.12 -42.10 -50.45
C THR A 20 5.23 -41.31 -49.78
N THR A 21 6.48 -41.37 -50.27
CA THR A 21 7.57 -40.54 -49.69
C THR A 21 7.37 -39.06 -49.94
N ILE A 22 6.90 -38.64 -51.12
CA ILE A 22 6.59 -37.22 -51.40
C ILE A 22 5.42 -36.77 -50.54
N LEU A 23 4.35 -37.57 -50.41
CA LEU A 23 3.21 -37.25 -49.57
C LEU A 23 3.64 -37.08 -48.09
N MET A 24 4.50 -37.99 -47.60
CA MET A 24 5.02 -37.94 -46.25
C MET A 24 5.90 -36.70 -46.00
N MET A 25 6.75 -36.32 -46.98
CA MET A 25 7.54 -35.09 -46.91
C MET A 25 6.68 -33.84 -46.89
N VAL A 26 5.62 -33.77 -47.68
CA VAL A 26 4.68 -32.66 -47.71
C VAL A 26 3.92 -32.57 -46.37
N LEU A 27 3.49 -33.72 -45.85
CA LEU A 27 2.78 -33.78 -44.56
C LEU A 27 3.69 -33.34 -43.37
N MET A 28 4.95 -33.83 -43.36
CA MET A 28 5.93 -33.41 -42.36
C MET A 28 6.26 -31.91 -42.47
N SER A 29 6.41 -31.39 -43.69
CA SER A 29 6.66 -29.96 -43.89
C SER A 29 5.48 -29.12 -43.42
N ALA A 30 4.24 -29.54 -43.70
CA ALA A 30 3.04 -28.84 -43.21
C ALA A 30 2.93 -28.85 -41.70
N LEU A 31 3.23 -30.00 -41.05
CA LEU A 31 3.28 -30.10 -39.59
C LEU A 31 4.35 -29.19 -38.99
N LEU A 32 5.53 -29.10 -39.58
CA LEU A 32 6.64 -28.29 -39.15
C LEU A 32 6.30 -26.78 -39.22
N VAL A 33 5.66 -26.37 -40.34
CA VAL A 33 5.16 -24.98 -40.50
C VAL A 33 4.07 -24.67 -39.47
N GLY A 34 3.12 -25.57 -39.26
CA GLY A 34 2.06 -25.41 -38.28
C GLY A 34 2.63 -25.28 -36.87
N PHE A 35 3.59 -26.12 -36.50
CA PHE A 35 4.24 -26.07 -35.19
C PHE A 35 5.07 -24.77 -34.97
N THR A 36 5.85 -24.36 -35.98
CA THR A 36 6.63 -23.10 -35.88
C THR A 36 5.71 -21.89 -35.76
N THR A 37 4.60 -21.85 -36.49
CA THR A 37 3.62 -20.77 -36.39
C THR A 37 2.98 -20.72 -34.99
N ALA A 38 2.63 -21.88 -34.43
CA ALA A 38 2.08 -21.97 -33.06
C ALA A 38 3.08 -21.49 -32.02
N VAL A 39 4.36 -21.90 -32.10
CA VAL A 39 5.43 -21.46 -31.18
C VAL A 39 5.67 -19.95 -31.29
N MET A 40 5.73 -19.38 -32.50
CA MET A 40 5.89 -17.95 -32.71
C MET A 40 4.72 -17.15 -32.13
N SER A 41 3.48 -17.66 -32.31
CA SER A 41 2.29 -17.03 -31.71
C SER A 41 2.36 -17.03 -30.18
N ASP A 42 2.72 -18.15 -29.57
CA ASP A 42 2.87 -18.24 -28.11
C ASP A 42 3.98 -17.29 -27.56
N GLN A 43 5.11 -17.23 -28.28
CA GLN A 43 6.19 -16.30 -27.93
C GLN A 43 5.74 -14.83 -28.00
N ASN A 44 4.96 -14.45 -29.02
CA ASN A 44 4.43 -13.10 -29.15
C ASN A 44 3.45 -12.77 -28.03
N TYR A 45 2.54 -13.67 -27.67
CA TYR A 45 1.63 -13.46 -26.55
C TYR A 45 2.39 -13.27 -25.23
N ARG A 46 3.38 -14.09 -24.96
CA ARG A 46 4.23 -13.97 -23.76
C ARG A 46 5.04 -12.68 -23.74
N ALA A 47 5.48 -12.19 -24.91
CA ALA A 47 6.16 -10.90 -24.99
C ALA A 47 5.22 -9.74 -24.64
N ILE A 48 4.02 -9.73 -25.22
CA ILE A 48 2.98 -8.72 -24.95
C ILE A 48 2.59 -8.70 -23.45
N ASP A 49 2.38 -9.87 -22.86
CA ASP A 49 2.04 -9.96 -21.42
C ASP A 49 3.15 -9.44 -20.54
N ARG A 50 4.40 -9.76 -20.87
CA ARG A 50 5.57 -9.28 -20.14
C ARG A 50 5.71 -7.75 -20.22
N ASP A 51 5.47 -7.18 -21.40
CA ASP A 51 5.58 -5.73 -21.61
C ASP A 51 4.44 -4.99 -20.93
N ARG A 52 3.24 -5.56 -20.93
CA ARG A 52 2.10 -5.05 -20.18
C ARG A 52 2.36 -5.09 -18.68
N ALA A 53 2.94 -6.16 -18.16
CA ALA A 53 3.34 -6.26 -16.76
C ALA A 53 4.42 -5.22 -16.40
N ARG A 54 5.43 -5.01 -17.26
CA ARG A 54 6.44 -3.97 -17.06
C ARG A 54 5.84 -2.57 -17.03
N ALA A 55 4.96 -2.25 -17.97
CA ALA A 55 4.26 -0.97 -17.98
C ALA A 55 3.41 -0.79 -16.73
N PHE A 56 2.70 -1.83 -16.28
CA PHE A 56 1.91 -1.80 -15.05
C PHE A 56 2.77 -1.49 -13.82
N TYR A 57 3.85 -2.25 -13.60
CA TYR A 57 4.73 -2.02 -12.46
C TYR A 57 5.48 -0.69 -12.57
N GLY A 58 5.76 -0.23 -13.79
CA GLY A 58 6.28 1.10 -14.05
C GLY A 58 5.32 2.20 -13.61
N ALA A 59 4.07 2.13 -14.03
CA ALA A 59 3.04 3.08 -13.63
C ALA A 59 2.77 3.03 -12.12
N GLN A 60 2.73 1.84 -11.52
CA GLN A 60 2.59 1.67 -10.07
C GLN A 60 3.76 2.32 -9.32
N SER A 61 4.99 2.10 -9.76
CA SER A 61 6.16 2.76 -9.18
C SER A 61 6.08 4.29 -9.26
N GLY A 62 5.54 4.82 -10.37
CA GLY A 62 5.24 6.23 -10.52
C GLY A 62 4.24 6.73 -9.48
N ILE A 63 3.12 6.04 -9.31
CA ILE A 63 2.10 6.40 -8.31
C ILE A 63 2.65 6.34 -6.88
N GLU A 64 3.42 5.30 -6.54
CA GLU A 64 3.99 5.18 -5.19
C GLU A 64 5.02 6.29 -4.91
N LYS A 65 5.83 6.64 -5.91
CA LYS A 65 6.75 7.78 -5.77
C LYS A 65 6.01 9.10 -5.59
N LEU A 66 4.99 9.38 -6.40
CA LEU A 66 4.13 10.57 -6.24
C LEU A 66 3.51 10.63 -4.85
N ASN A 67 3.00 9.52 -4.37
CA ASN A 67 2.41 9.44 -3.04
C ASN A 67 3.45 9.71 -1.93
N ALA A 68 4.65 9.15 -2.05
CA ALA A 68 5.73 9.38 -1.10
C ALA A 68 6.23 10.84 -1.12
N ASP A 69 6.37 11.44 -2.30
CA ASP A 69 6.80 12.82 -2.45
C ASP A 69 5.73 13.80 -1.93
N LEU A 70 4.45 13.51 -2.19
CA LEU A 70 3.32 14.27 -1.64
C LEU A 70 3.28 14.17 -0.11
N ALA A 71 3.43 12.98 0.46
CA ALA A 71 3.49 12.78 1.91
C ALA A 71 4.66 13.56 2.55
N ARG A 72 5.84 13.51 1.94
CA ARG A 72 7.02 14.28 2.39
C ARG A 72 6.78 15.78 2.33
N LEU A 73 6.09 16.28 1.29
CA LEU A 73 5.74 17.68 1.18
C LEU A 73 4.86 18.14 2.34
N PHE A 74 3.83 17.35 2.70
CA PHE A 74 2.93 17.65 3.82
C PHE A 74 3.57 17.51 5.19
N ILE A 75 4.59 16.67 5.36
CA ILE A 75 5.39 16.61 6.59
C ILE A 75 6.20 17.91 6.78
N ASN A 76 6.73 18.46 5.70
CA ASN A 76 7.60 19.63 5.75
C ASN A 76 6.85 20.98 5.65
N GLN A 77 5.63 20.98 5.17
CA GLN A 77 4.84 22.20 4.93
C GLN A 77 3.38 22.00 5.33
N VAL A 78 2.90 22.84 6.23
CA VAL A 78 1.47 22.87 6.56
C VAL A 78 0.74 23.66 5.48
N GLY A 79 -0.06 22.96 4.65
CA GLY A 79 -0.83 23.58 3.56
C GLY A 79 0.01 24.07 2.38
N PRO A 80 0.71 23.19 1.66
CA PRO A 80 1.48 23.57 0.47
C PRO A 80 0.59 24.19 -0.60
N SER A 81 1.13 25.15 -1.37
CA SER A 81 0.41 25.77 -2.47
C SER A 81 0.16 24.78 -3.63
N ASP A 82 -0.87 25.01 -4.42
CA ASP A 82 -1.20 24.19 -5.59
C ASP A 82 -0.01 24.11 -6.56
N ALA A 83 0.69 25.20 -6.77
CA ALA A 83 1.87 25.23 -7.62
C ALA A 83 2.97 24.29 -7.12
N THR A 84 3.20 24.24 -5.80
CA THR A 84 4.18 23.32 -5.18
C THR A 84 3.76 21.87 -5.33
N VAL A 85 2.47 21.57 -5.16
CA VAL A 85 1.93 20.22 -5.32
C VAL A 85 2.03 19.76 -6.78
N ILE A 86 1.60 20.60 -7.73
CA ILE A 86 1.66 20.29 -9.17
C ILE A 86 3.11 20.09 -9.63
N ALA A 87 4.06 20.83 -9.07
CA ALA A 87 5.49 20.68 -9.40
C ALA A 87 6.07 19.30 -9.07
N LEU A 88 5.44 18.51 -8.18
CA LEU A 88 5.83 17.12 -7.94
C LEU A 88 5.68 16.25 -9.20
N GLY A 89 4.75 16.58 -10.09
CA GLY A 89 4.54 15.91 -11.37
C GLY A 89 5.55 16.27 -12.46
N ALA A 90 6.56 17.08 -12.18
CA ALA A 90 7.57 17.45 -13.16
C ALA A 90 8.36 16.23 -13.66
N ALA A 91 8.75 16.26 -14.94
CA ALA A 91 9.51 15.16 -15.58
C ALA A 91 10.81 14.81 -14.84
N ALA A 92 11.47 15.80 -14.20
CA ALA A 92 12.66 15.59 -13.40
C ALA A 92 12.45 14.73 -12.15
N ASN A 93 11.20 14.61 -11.69
CA ASN A 93 10.82 13.83 -10.52
C ASN A 93 10.37 12.41 -10.86
N GLN A 94 10.27 12.05 -12.15
CA GLN A 94 9.88 10.72 -12.57
C GLN A 94 10.90 9.67 -12.09
N PRO A 95 10.44 8.48 -11.67
CA PRO A 95 11.38 7.40 -11.35
C PRO A 95 12.07 6.90 -12.62
N SER A 96 13.38 6.66 -12.54
CA SER A 96 14.13 6.04 -13.64
C SER A 96 14.01 4.52 -13.55
N ILE A 97 13.33 3.91 -14.52
CA ILE A 97 13.07 2.47 -14.57
C ILE A 97 13.60 1.91 -15.89
N PRO A 98 14.45 0.88 -15.89
CA PRO A 98 14.97 0.31 -17.12
C PRO A 98 13.85 -0.20 -18.06
N ASN A 99 13.90 0.20 -19.34
CA ASN A 99 12.95 -0.19 -20.37
C ASN A 99 11.49 0.27 -20.12
N VAL A 100 11.31 1.32 -19.32
CA VAL A 100 10.00 1.95 -19.08
C VAL A 100 10.18 3.47 -19.22
N SER A 101 9.27 4.11 -19.94
CA SER A 101 9.17 5.57 -20.06
C SER A 101 7.82 6.05 -19.58
N PHE A 102 7.77 7.24 -18.99
CA PHE A 102 6.52 7.92 -18.68
C PHE A 102 6.15 8.80 -19.86
N VAL A 103 4.93 8.63 -20.39
CA VAL A 103 4.48 9.28 -21.62
C VAL A 103 3.05 9.76 -21.49
N ASP A 104 2.74 10.90 -22.14
CA ASP A 104 1.36 11.34 -22.28
C ASP A 104 0.66 10.48 -23.33
N VAL A 105 -0.52 9.97 -23.01
CA VAL A 105 -1.33 9.15 -23.93
C VAL A 105 -2.75 9.72 -23.99
N GLY A 106 -3.05 10.42 -25.06
CA GLY A 106 -4.32 11.12 -25.22
C GLY A 106 -4.52 12.15 -24.11
N ALA A 107 -5.59 11.98 -23.32
CA ALA A 107 -5.87 12.82 -22.15
C ALA A 107 -5.21 12.32 -20.84
N SER A 108 -4.49 11.20 -20.88
CA SER A 108 -3.83 10.63 -19.71
C SER A 108 -2.41 11.20 -19.58
N PRO A 109 -2.10 11.94 -18.49
CA PRO A 109 -0.79 12.54 -18.30
C PRO A 109 0.26 11.48 -18.01
N ALA A 110 1.50 11.75 -18.42
CA ALA A 110 2.66 10.90 -18.15
C ALA A 110 2.87 10.70 -16.65
N TYR A 111 2.83 11.79 -15.90
CA TYR A 111 3.15 11.79 -14.47
C TYR A 111 2.65 13.10 -13.88
N SER A 112 1.62 13.05 -13.02
CA SER A 112 1.04 14.28 -12.49
C SER A 112 0.39 14.12 -11.13
N VAL A 113 0.34 15.24 -10.40
CA VAL A 113 -0.49 15.42 -9.20
C VAL A 113 -1.43 16.57 -9.45
N THR A 114 -2.72 16.31 -9.33
CA THR A 114 -3.77 17.33 -9.56
C THR A 114 -4.57 17.54 -8.27
N PRO A 115 -4.57 18.75 -7.68
CA PRO A 115 -5.45 19.09 -6.57
C PRO A 115 -6.93 18.98 -6.98
N MET A 116 -7.75 18.30 -6.19
CA MET A 116 -9.18 18.12 -6.45
C MET A 116 -10.02 19.13 -5.63
N GLY A 117 -9.92 20.39 -5.95
CA GLY A 117 -10.66 21.45 -5.27
C GLY A 117 -9.99 21.99 -4.01
N PRO A 118 -10.66 22.94 -3.31
CA PRO A 118 -10.15 23.55 -2.09
C PRO A 118 -10.21 22.58 -0.92
N ALA A 119 -9.43 22.86 0.13
CA ALA A 119 -9.54 22.14 1.38
C ALA A 119 -10.90 22.39 2.04
N ALA A 120 -11.55 21.35 2.56
CA ALA A 120 -12.85 21.40 3.21
C ALA A 120 -12.78 20.82 4.62
N SER A 121 -13.48 21.43 5.56
CA SER A 121 -13.62 20.92 6.92
C SER A 121 -14.60 19.75 6.95
N GLY A 122 -14.27 18.70 7.67
CA GLY A 122 -15.14 17.54 7.83
C GLY A 122 -14.68 16.60 8.93
N ILE A 123 -15.60 15.75 9.40
CA ILE A 123 -15.30 14.74 10.41
C ILE A 123 -14.60 13.55 9.74
N ILE A 124 -13.59 13.00 10.42
CA ILE A 124 -12.92 11.77 10.02
C ILE A 124 -13.86 10.61 10.35
N SER A 125 -14.24 9.84 9.33
CA SER A 125 -15.27 8.79 9.42
C SER A 125 -14.72 7.40 9.78
N SER A 126 -13.39 7.21 9.81
CA SER A 126 -12.78 5.90 10.11
C SER A 126 -11.32 6.04 10.55
N GLY A 127 -10.82 4.99 11.22
CA GLY A 127 -9.42 4.90 11.63
C GLY A 127 -9.15 5.46 13.03
N ALA A 128 -7.86 5.61 13.36
CA ALA A 128 -7.42 6.01 14.71
C ALA A 128 -7.94 7.38 15.15
N TYR A 129 -8.20 8.26 14.20
CA TYR A 129 -8.65 9.64 14.43
C TYR A 129 -10.14 9.85 14.13
N GLU A 130 -10.92 8.78 14.05
CA GLU A 130 -12.37 8.84 13.84
C GLU A 130 -13.07 9.77 14.84
N GLY A 131 -13.99 10.57 14.32
CA GLY A 131 -14.77 11.54 15.11
C GLY A 131 -14.06 12.88 15.36
N LEU A 132 -12.82 13.07 14.92
CA LEU A 132 -12.16 14.37 14.94
C LEU A 132 -12.55 15.21 13.74
N MET A 133 -12.63 16.54 13.96
CA MET A 133 -12.74 17.51 12.87
C MET A 133 -11.38 17.64 12.19
N ALA A 134 -11.35 17.65 10.88
CA ALA A 134 -10.13 17.79 10.11
C ALA A 134 -10.35 18.69 8.90
N LEU A 135 -9.28 19.33 8.46
CA LEU A 135 -9.22 19.96 7.15
C LEU A 135 -8.74 18.91 6.15
N LYS A 136 -9.59 18.58 5.18
CA LYS A 136 -9.37 17.51 4.21
C LYS A 136 -9.17 18.09 2.83
N ARG A 137 -8.23 17.56 2.09
CA ARG A 137 -8.02 17.90 0.68
C ARG A 137 -7.64 16.67 -0.12
N GLN A 138 -8.31 16.49 -1.26
CA GLN A 138 -8.06 15.37 -2.16
C GLN A 138 -7.10 15.76 -3.28
N PHE A 139 -6.29 14.79 -3.68
CA PHE A 139 -5.34 14.91 -4.77
C PHE A 139 -5.46 13.68 -5.67
N GLN A 140 -5.48 13.91 -6.97
CA GLN A 140 -5.42 12.86 -7.97
C GLN A 140 -3.98 12.68 -8.39
N LEU A 141 -3.50 11.44 -8.32
CA LEU A 141 -2.19 11.02 -8.81
C LEU A 141 -2.40 10.25 -10.10
N ASP A 142 -1.70 10.61 -11.16
CA ASP A 142 -1.74 9.92 -12.44
C ASP A 142 -0.34 9.52 -12.86
N ALA A 143 -0.20 8.30 -13.38
CA ALA A 143 1.03 7.83 -13.99
C ALA A 143 0.72 6.94 -15.20
N THR A 144 1.24 7.32 -16.37
CA THR A 144 1.13 6.54 -17.60
C THR A 144 2.52 6.07 -18.00
N ALA A 145 2.74 4.77 -17.97
CA ALA A 145 4.01 4.16 -18.31
C ALA A 145 3.89 3.32 -19.58
N ARG A 146 4.93 3.39 -20.40
CA ARG A 146 5.10 2.60 -21.63
C ARG A 146 6.35 1.76 -21.50
N ALA A 147 6.22 0.44 -21.78
CA ALA A 147 7.35 -0.45 -21.94
C ALA A 147 8.05 -0.22 -23.29
N ALA A 148 9.32 -0.59 -23.42
CA ALA A 148 10.12 -0.38 -24.62
C ALA A 148 9.50 -1.01 -25.86
N ASP A 149 8.79 -2.13 -25.72
CA ASP A 149 8.18 -2.87 -26.81
C ASP A 149 6.70 -2.50 -27.05
N GLY A 150 6.20 -1.41 -26.40
CA GLY A 150 4.95 -0.75 -26.75
C GLY A 150 3.76 -1.02 -25.82
N GLY A 151 3.88 -1.83 -24.77
CA GLY A 151 2.82 -2.01 -23.77
C GLY A 151 2.62 -0.72 -22.96
N GLU A 152 1.40 -0.18 -22.88
CA GLU A 152 1.06 1.03 -22.15
C GLU A 152 0.06 0.75 -21.05
N VAL A 153 0.26 1.38 -19.89
CA VAL A 153 -0.67 1.33 -18.75
C VAL A 153 -0.77 2.69 -18.10
N HIS A 154 -1.98 3.17 -17.92
CA HIS A 154 -2.32 4.35 -17.13
C HIS A 154 -2.92 3.91 -15.80
N LEU A 155 -2.36 4.41 -14.70
CA LEU A 155 -2.89 4.23 -13.36
C LEU A 155 -3.28 5.59 -12.78
N LYS A 156 -4.37 5.58 -12.05
CA LYS A 156 -4.93 6.72 -11.35
C LYS A 156 -5.22 6.34 -9.91
N ARG A 157 -4.83 7.20 -8.97
CA ARG A 157 -5.16 7.05 -7.55
C ARG A 157 -5.62 8.39 -6.99
N VAL A 158 -6.66 8.37 -6.17
CA VAL A 158 -7.06 9.52 -5.37
C VAL A 158 -6.57 9.30 -3.95
N VAL A 159 -5.88 10.29 -3.40
CA VAL A 159 -5.40 10.32 -2.02
C VAL A 159 -5.95 11.54 -1.29
N GLU A 160 -6.13 11.45 0.01
CA GLU A 160 -6.64 12.55 0.82
C GLU A 160 -5.58 12.94 1.86
N ALA A 161 -5.18 14.20 1.85
CA ALA A 161 -4.40 14.80 2.94
C ALA A 161 -5.35 15.31 4.01
N VAL A 162 -5.06 14.96 5.27
CA VAL A 162 -5.91 15.27 6.42
C VAL A 162 -5.07 16.02 7.46
N ALA A 163 -5.44 17.27 7.73
CA ALA A 163 -4.81 18.07 8.78
C ALA A 163 -5.75 18.15 9.99
N ILE A 164 -5.31 17.62 11.13
CA ILE A 164 -6.08 17.58 12.37
C ILE A 164 -5.59 18.68 13.27
N PRO A 165 -6.43 19.67 13.64
CA PRO A 165 -6.04 20.72 14.58
C PRO A 165 -5.76 20.14 15.98
N VAL A 166 -4.57 20.41 16.51
CA VAL A 166 -4.12 19.89 17.83
C VAL A 166 -4.99 20.36 19.01
N PHE A 167 -5.65 21.50 18.88
CA PHE A 167 -6.52 22.03 19.95
C PHE A 167 -7.79 21.19 20.22
N GLN A 168 -8.06 20.18 19.38
CA GLN A 168 -9.14 19.22 19.64
C GLN A 168 -8.76 18.16 20.69
N PHE A 169 -7.49 18.07 21.05
CA PHE A 169 -7.03 17.21 22.12
C PHE A 169 -6.98 18.03 23.42
N GLY A 170 -7.41 17.43 24.51
CA GLY A 170 -7.23 18.01 25.84
C GLY A 170 -5.76 17.91 26.27
N ILE A 171 -5.09 16.80 25.91
CA ILE A 171 -3.64 16.62 26.03
C ILE A 171 -3.10 16.08 24.73
N PHE A 172 -2.08 16.75 24.21
CA PHE A 172 -1.31 16.30 23.05
C PHE A 172 0.18 16.32 23.38
N SER A 173 0.88 15.24 23.09
CA SER A 173 2.34 15.14 23.26
C SER A 173 3.00 14.65 21.97
N ASP A 174 4.10 15.27 21.59
CA ASP A 174 4.94 14.83 20.47
C ASP A 174 6.04 13.85 20.91
N VAL A 175 6.20 13.73 22.22
CA VAL A 175 7.12 12.80 22.90
C VAL A 175 6.33 11.85 23.80
N ASP A 176 7.02 10.99 24.54
CA ASP A 176 6.39 10.13 25.52
C ASP A 176 5.50 10.92 26.49
N LEU A 177 4.32 10.39 26.78
CA LEU A 177 3.36 10.96 27.71
C LEU A 177 3.17 10.03 28.89
N ALA A 178 3.27 10.55 30.09
CA ALA A 178 3.09 9.77 31.31
C ALA A 178 2.00 10.39 32.21
N PHE A 179 1.06 9.53 32.62
CA PHE A 179 0.15 9.77 33.72
C PHE A 179 0.59 8.92 34.93
N ASN A 180 1.02 9.54 35.99
CA ASN A 180 1.42 8.87 37.22
C ASN A 180 1.02 9.77 38.42
N ALA A 181 -0.30 9.94 38.55
CA ALA A 181 -0.87 10.72 39.65
C ALA A 181 -0.74 9.97 41.00
N ALA A 182 -0.65 10.71 42.08
CA ALA A 182 -0.66 10.14 43.43
C ALA A 182 -2.08 10.07 43.99
N ASP A 183 -2.92 11.05 43.63
CA ASP A 183 -4.33 11.15 44.00
C ASP A 183 -5.23 10.86 42.79
N ALA A 184 -6.49 10.51 43.07
CA ALA A 184 -7.46 10.22 42.01
C ALA A 184 -7.54 11.37 41.00
N PHE A 185 -7.35 11.04 39.71
CA PHE A 185 -7.33 11.99 38.63
C PHE A 185 -8.37 11.66 37.58
N ASP A 186 -9.26 12.59 37.28
CA ASP A 186 -10.36 12.44 36.34
C ASP A 186 -10.18 13.46 35.20
N PHE A 187 -9.91 12.95 33.98
CA PHE A 187 -9.61 13.79 32.84
C PHE A 187 -10.68 13.64 31.75
N GLY A 188 -11.34 14.77 31.42
CA GLY A 188 -12.48 14.83 30.49
C GLY A 188 -12.13 15.14 29.04
N GLY A 189 -10.86 15.27 28.69
CA GLY A 189 -10.44 15.58 27.32
C GLY A 189 -9.86 14.38 26.57
N ARG A 190 -9.75 14.50 25.23
CA ARG A 190 -9.03 13.51 24.41
C ARG A 190 -7.54 13.58 24.69
N VAL A 191 -6.90 12.42 24.70
CA VAL A 191 -5.46 12.27 24.92
C VAL A 191 -4.81 11.68 23.69
N HIS A 192 -3.73 12.30 23.23
CA HIS A 192 -2.92 11.79 22.14
C HIS A 192 -1.43 11.96 22.39
N THR A 193 -0.65 10.95 22.04
CA THR A 193 0.80 11.06 21.95
C THR A 193 1.33 10.44 20.66
N ASN A 194 2.33 11.09 20.06
CA ASN A 194 3.07 10.57 18.91
C ASN A 194 4.12 9.51 19.31
N ARG A 195 4.28 9.24 20.59
CA ARG A 195 5.22 8.26 21.16
C ARG A 195 4.51 7.30 22.10
N ASN A 196 5.18 6.84 23.14
CA ASN A 196 4.64 5.92 24.13
C ASN A 196 3.75 6.62 25.14
N LEU A 197 2.73 5.91 25.61
CA LEU A 197 1.84 6.36 26.67
C LEU A 197 2.01 5.48 27.91
N PHE A 198 2.52 6.06 28.99
CA PHE A 198 2.69 5.40 30.28
C PHE A 198 1.52 5.76 31.19
N LEU A 199 0.83 4.74 31.71
CA LEU A 199 -0.37 4.92 32.53
C LEU A 199 -0.17 4.26 33.89
N ALA A 200 -0.12 5.06 34.95
CA ALA A 200 0.00 4.61 36.34
C ALA A 200 -0.83 5.49 37.25
N GLU A 201 -1.19 4.98 38.42
CA GLU A 201 -1.97 5.71 39.42
C GLU A 201 -1.58 5.24 40.83
N GLY A 202 -1.62 6.13 41.79
CA GLY A 202 -1.34 5.80 43.18
C GLY A 202 -2.21 4.68 43.71
N SER A 203 -1.63 3.82 44.54
CA SER A 203 -2.34 2.66 45.09
C SER A 203 -3.59 3.08 45.84
N GLY A 204 -4.73 2.45 45.51
CA GLY A 204 -6.04 2.75 46.07
C GLY A 204 -6.80 3.87 45.36
N ASN A 205 -6.18 4.56 44.41
CA ASN A 205 -6.77 5.64 43.63
C ASN A 205 -7.14 5.21 42.21
N THR A 206 -7.83 6.07 41.46
CA THR A 206 -8.27 5.81 40.10
C THR A 206 -7.94 6.97 39.16
N LEU A 207 -7.20 6.69 38.10
CA LEU A 207 -7.06 7.56 36.96
C LEU A 207 -8.23 7.26 36.00
N THR A 208 -9.07 8.23 35.72
CA THR A 208 -10.19 8.10 34.76
C THR A 208 -9.93 8.95 33.52
N LEU A 209 -9.84 8.31 32.34
CA LEU A 209 -9.73 8.97 31.06
C LEU A 209 -11.08 8.85 30.33
N ARG A 210 -11.84 9.97 30.28
CA ARG A 210 -13.25 9.98 29.87
C ARG A 210 -13.44 9.96 28.37
N GLU A 211 -12.46 10.43 27.59
CA GLU A 211 -12.53 10.51 26.15
C GLU A 211 -11.52 9.59 25.49
N LYS A 212 -11.54 9.51 24.16
CA LYS A 212 -10.66 8.66 23.37
C LYS A 212 -9.18 8.95 23.67
N VAL A 213 -8.44 7.88 23.93
CA VAL A 213 -6.99 7.89 24.16
C VAL A 213 -6.31 7.18 22.99
N THR A 214 -5.28 7.80 22.43
CA THR A 214 -4.53 7.27 21.30
C THR A 214 -3.02 7.45 21.51
N ALA A 215 -2.24 6.46 21.14
CA ALA A 215 -0.79 6.51 21.10
C ALA A 215 -0.31 5.94 19.74
N VAL A 216 0.70 6.56 19.13
CA VAL A 216 1.35 6.02 17.94
C VAL A 216 2.34 4.93 18.33
N GLY A 217 2.99 5.06 19.49
CA GLY A 217 3.86 4.06 20.09
C GLY A 217 3.07 3.07 20.97
N GLU A 218 3.70 2.65 22.05
CA GLU A 218 3.19 1.63 22.96
C GLU A 218 2.36 2.23 24.10
N VAL A 219 1.36 1.50 24.58
CA VAL A 219 0.65 1.80 25.83
C VAL A 219 1.24 0.94 26.95
N VAL A 220 1.88 1.54 27.91
CA VAL A 220 2.66 0.86 28.96
C VAL A 220 1.94 0.97 30.28
N ARG A 221 1.65 -0.18 30.91
CA ARG A 221 0.96 -0.27 32.22
C ARG A 221 1.81 -0.84 33.34
N GLN A 222 2.91 -1.52 33.04
CA GLN A 222 3.75 -2.18 34.05
C GLN A 222 4.90 -1.32 34.57
N TYR A 223 5.26 -0.30 33.81
CA TYR A 223 6.43 0.53 34.08
C TYR A 223 6.08 2.00 34.00
N LEU A 224 6.76 2.80 34.77
CA LEU A 224 6.81 4.24 34.61
C LEU A 224 7.76 4.61 33.44
N SER A 225 7.68 5.82 32.95
CA SER A 225 8.54 6.32 31.86
C SER A 225 10.05 6.28 32.16
N ASN A 226 10.43 6.16 33.44
CA ASN A 226 11.81 5.99 33.88
C ASN A 226 12.26 4.52 34.02
N GLY A 227 11.42 3.55 33.59
CA GLY A 227 11.71 2.12 33.64
C GLY A 227 11.46 1.45 35.02
N VAL A 228 11.02 2.19 36.03
CA VAL A 228 10.69 1.60 37.35
C VAL A 228 9.33 0.92 37.25
N THR A 229 9.20 -0.27 37.85
CA THR A 229 7.90 -0.98 37.88
C THR A 229 6.89 -0.21 38.74
N ILE A 230 5.61 -0.22 38.30
CA ILE A 230 4.54 0.46 39.02
C ILE A 230 4.39 -0.09 40.47
N ALA A 231 4.65 -1.39 40.67
CA ALA A 231 4.61 -2.01 41.98
C ALA A 231 5.69 -1.44 42.92
N SER A 232 6.92 -1.29 42.44
CA SER A 232 8.01 -0.70 43.21
C SER A 232 7.81 0.80 43.51
N ALA A 233 7.07 1.48 42.63
CA ALA A 233 6.78 2.89 42.77
C ALA A 233 5.50 3.18 43.60
N GLY A 234 4.77 2.16 44.06
CA GLY A 234 3.49 2.33 44.75
C GLY A 234 2.38 2.86 43.85
N GLN A 235 2.45 2.62 42.54
CA GLN A 235 1.55 3.12 41.52
C GLN A 235 0.63 2.02 40.96
N THR A 236 0.09 1.16 41.83
CA THR A 236 -0.76 0.02 41.47
C THR A 236 -2.26 0.34 41.44
N GLY A 237 -2.62 1.61 41.42
CA GLY A 237 -4.01 2.05 41.34
C GLY A 237 -4.69 1.70 40.05
N THR A 238 -5.97 1.97 39.96
CA THR A 238 -6.81 1.63 38.81
C THR A 238 -6.66 2.67 37.71
N VAL A 239 -6.53 2.22 36.47
CA VAL A 239 -6.69 3.06 35.27
C VAL A 239 -8.00 2.69 34.58
N SER A 240 -8.92 3.64 34.51
CA SER A 240 -10.24 3.49 33.91
C SER A 240 -10.30 4.28 32.59
N MET A 241 -10.72 3.62 31.51
CA MET A 241 -10.79 4.19 30.18
C MET A 241 -12.15 3.97 29.55
N THR A 242 -12.56 4.86 28.66
CA THR A 242 -13.76 4.66 27.85
C THR A 242 -13.62 3.45 26.90
N ARG A 243 -14.73 2.74 26.67
CA ARG A 243 -14.79 1.65 25.66
C ARG A 243 -15.06 2.12 24.25
N GLY A 244 -15.30 3.38 24.05
CA GLY A 244 -15.66 3.96 22.77
C GLY A 244 -14.88 5.23 22.45
N ASN A 245 -15.47 6.06 21.61
CA ASN A 245 -14.86 7.32 21.19
C ASN A 245 -15.20 8.49 22.13
N SER A 246 -16.13 8.32 23.07
CA SER A 246 -16.57 9.34 24.03
C SER A 246 -17.07 8.73 25.33
N SER A 247 -17.32 9.57 26.32
CA SER A 247 -17.70 9.24 27.71
C SER A 247 -18.58 8.00 27.89
N GLY A 248 -17.99 6.97 28.51
CA GLY A 248 -18.64 5.74 28.94
C GLY A 248 -19.21 4.82 27.86
N PRO A 249 -19.47 3.57 28.16
CA PRO A 249 -19.13 2.91 29.40
C PRO A 249 -17.61 2.77 29.60
N PHE A 250 -17.21 2.79 30.85
CA PHE A 250 -15.79 2.66 31.23
C PHE A 250 -15.39 1.21 31.46
N ARG A 251 -14.11 0.92 31.34
CA ARG A 251 -13.47 -0.31 31.79
C ARG A 251 -12.12 -0.03 32.44
N SER A 252 -11.73 -0.87 33.34
CA SER A 252 -10.37 -0.84 33.89
C SER A 252 -9.40 -1.45 32.86
N LEU A 253 -8.26 -0.78 32.67
CA LEU A 253 -7.13 -1.32 31.93
C LEU A 253 -6.23 -2.05 32.93
N THR A 254 -6.14 -3.37 32.82
CA THR A 254 -5.28 -4.16 33.69
C THR A 254 -3.80 -3.95 33.37
N THR A 255 -2.92 -4.28 34.30
CA THR A 255 -1.47 -4.12 34.11
C THR A 255 -0.90 -5.01 33.01
N SER A 256 -1.61 -6.09 32.64
CA SER A 256 -1.23 -7.01 31.58
C SER A 256 -1.77 -6.65 30.19
N GLU A 257 -2.62 -5.63 30.07
CA GLU A 257 -3.24 -5.20 28.81
C GLU A 257 -2.44 -4.13 28.07
N GLY A 258 -1.32 -3.65 28.61
CA GLY A 258 -0.42 -2.77 27.87
C GLY A 258 0.18 -3.47 26.64
N SER A 259 0.47 -2.74 25.57
CA SER A 259 1.12 -3.27 24.38
C SER A 259 2.58 -3.68 24.66
N VAL A 260 3.22 -3.10 25.68
CA VAL A 260 4.52 -3.52 26.19
C VAL A 260 4.36 -4.09 27.60
N THR A 261 4.64 -5.37 27.76
CA THR A 261 4.58 -6.07 29.02
C THR A 261 5.95 -6.26 29.69
N GLY A 262 7.02 -6.10 28.94
CA GLY A 262 8.42 -6.25 29.37
C GLY A 262 9.14 -4.96 29.75
N GLY A 263 8.45 -3.82 29.72
CA GLY A 263 9.04 -2.50 29.96
C GLY A 263 9.39 -1.75 28.66
N PRO A 264 9.69 -0.46 28.79
CA PRO A 264 10.12 0.32 27.63
C PRO A 264 11.48 -0.17 27.14
N THR A 265 11.60 -0.35 25.81
CA THR A 265 12.86 -0.67 25.14
C THR A 265 13.60 0.56 24.71
#